data_6500023ee7fed0fe62af854fb65c0508
#
_entry.id   6500023ee7fed0fe62af854fb65c0508
#
_cell.length_a   1.000
_cell.length_b   1.000
_cell.length_c   1.000
_cell.angle_alpha   90.00
_cell.angle_beta   90.00
_cell.angle_gamma   90.00
#
_symmetry.space_group_name_H-M   'P 1'
#
loop_
_entity.id
_entity.type
_entity.pdbx_description
1 polymer ?
#
loop_
_entity_poly.entity_id
_entity_poly.type
_entity_poly.pdbx_seq_one_letter_code
_entity_poly.pdbx_strand_id
1 'polypeptide(L)'
;MTKTQEFGFKISIIGDGGVGKTSLIKKFTKGTFEKDYIKTIGAQFSRYDKEIKGDVINLVFWDIAGQDDFNFLHPLFYKESRASIIVCSLEVNDLGKNSFLHIKNWYNESNKYCGNIPVVLFANKVDLVNQKNLNELEIQEIVKEYNFLGYYITSAKTGQGVIEAFNAIIEKLYYKYKKLSKTN
;
A
#
# COMPACT_ATOMS: atom_id res chain seq x y z
N MET A 1 -23.66 25.59 -7.91
CA MET A 1 -23.11 24.28 -8.27
C MET A 1 -21.62 24.32 -7.96
N THR A 2 -21.12 23.50 -7.02
CA THR A 2 -19.68 23.39 -6.76
C THR A 2 -19.02 22.77 -7.97
N LYS A 3 -18.01 23.45 -8.52
CA LYS A 3 -17.25 22.97 -9.69
C LYS A 3 -16.56 21.65 -9.31
N THR A 4 -16.77 20.60 -10.11
CA THR A 4 -16.03 19.33 -9.99
C THR A 4 -14.53 19.60 -10.01
N GLN A 5 -13.79 19.04 -9.06
CA GLN A 5 -12.33 19.12 -9.01
C GLN A 5 -11.73 17.77 -9.38
N GLU A 6 -10.51 17.80 -9.88
CA GLU A 6 -9.73 16.63 -10.26
C GLU A 6 -8.46 16.57 -9.41
N PHE A 7 -8.16 15.39 -8.83
CA PHE A 7 -7.00 15.14 -8.00
C PHE A 7 -6.22 13.94 -8.52
N GLY A 8 -4.92 14.11 -8.71
CA GLY A 8 -4.01 13.03 -9.12
C GLY A 8 -3.11 12.60 -7.96
N PHE A 9 -3.08 11.29 -7.64
CA PHE A 9 -2.22 10.75 -6.60
C PHE A 9 -1.41 9.56 -7.10
N LYS A 10 -0.11 9.63 -6.88
CA LYS A 10 0.80 8.50 -6.97
C LYS A 10 0.90 7.85 -5.59
N ILE A 11 0.71 6.54 -5.54
CA ILE A 11 0.83 5.73 -4.31
C ILE A 11 1.86 4.63 -4.57
N SER A 12 2.96 4.62 -3.82
CA SER A 12 3.95 3.54 -3.87
C SER A 12 3.49 2.35 -3.02
N ILE A 13 3.66 1.14 -3.55
CA ILE A 13 3.36 -0.10 -2.84
C ILE A 13 4.66 -0.88 -2.73
N ILE A 14 5.12 -1.09 -1.50
CA ILE A 14 6.44 -1.56 -1.13
C ILE A 14 6.37 -2.70 -0.12
N GLY A 15 7.45 -3.43 0.04
CA GLY A 15 7.54 -4.61 0.88
C GLY A 15 8.30 -5.73 0.16
N ASP A 16 8.61 -6.80 0.85
CA ASP A 16 9.43 -7.91 0.35
C ASP A 16 8.84 -8.60 -0.89
N GLY A 17 9.67 -9.34 -1.59
CA GLY A 17 9.22 -10.20 -2.69
C GLY A 17 8.23 -11.28 -2.18
N GLY A 18 7.15 -11.53 -2.92
CA GLY A 18 6.20 -12.60 -2.58
C GLY A 18 5.15 -12.28 -1.50
N VAL A 19 5.17 -11.09 -0.87
CA VAL A 19 4.15 -10.70 0.14
C VAL A 19 2.77 -10.41 -0.47
N GLY A 20 2.68 -10.23 -1.80
CA GLY A 20 1.42 -10.10 -2.53
C GLY A 20 1.04 -8.69 -2.94
N LYS A 21 1.99 -7.76 -3.09
CA LYS A 21 1.76 -6.38 -3.56
C LYS A 21 0.98 -6.32 -4.86
N THR A 22 1.48 -6.96 -5.90
CA THR A 22 0.85 -7.05 -7.23
C THR A 22 -0.55 -7.64 -7.15
N SER A 23 -0.73 -8.72 -6.35
CA SER A 23 -2.01 -9.38 -6.19
C SER A 23 -3.05 -8.50 -5.49
N LEU A 24 -2.63 -7.70 -4.50
CA LEU A 24 -3.49 -6.73 -3.83
C LEU A 24 -3.97 -5.64 -4.80
N ILE A 25 -3.07 -5.10 -5.63
CA ILE A 25 -3.42 -4.10 -6.64
C ILE A 25 -4.41 -4.69 -7.66
N LYS A 26 -4.12 -5.88 -8.20
CA LYS A 26 -5.03 -6.57 -9.15
C LYS A 26 -6.38 -6.84 -8.50
N LYS A 27 -6.41 -7.29 -7.24
CA LYS A 27 -7.66 -7.54 -6.52
C LYS A 27 -8.47 -6.28 -6.33
N PHE A 28 -7.83 -5.17 -5.96
CA PHE A 28 -8.49 -3.87 -5.79
C PHE A 28 -9.00 -3.30 -7.12
N THR A 29 -8.15 -3.27 -8.17
CA THR A 29 -8.44 -2.58 -9.43
C THR A 29 -9.29 -3.38 -10.39
N LYS A 30 -9.20 -4.72 -10.37
CA LYS A 30 -9.83 -5.63 -11.35
C LYS A 30 -10.73 -6.69 -10.70
N GLY A 31 -10.73 -6.83 -9.37
CA GLY A 31 -11.44 -7.90 -8.66
C GLY A 31 -10.84 -9.30 -8.83
N THR A 32 -9.70 -9.46 -9.51
CA THR A 32 -9.09 -10.75 -9.87
C THR A 32 -7.94 -11.14 -8.94
N PHE A 33 -7.71 -12.47 -8.85
CA PHE A 33 -6.55 -13.05 -8.18
C PHE A 33 -5.97 -14.15 -9.08
N GLU A 34 -4.68 -14.07 -9.37
CA GLU A 34 -3.92 -15.07 -10.12
C GLU A 34 -3.11 -15.91 -9.14
N LYS A 35 -3.19 -17.26 -9.26
CA LYS A 35 -2.47 -18.17 -8.36
C LYS A 35 -0.96 -18.22 -8.66
N ASP A 36 -0.60 -18.06 -9.93
CA ASP A 36 0.79 -18.17 -10.34
C ASP A 36 1.56 -16.93 -9.95
N TYR A 37 2.60 -17.13 -9.17
CA TYR A 37 3.50 -16.05 -8.77
C TYR A 37 4.43 -15.71 -9.94
N ILE A 38 4.24 -14.51 -10.49
CA ILE A 38 5.17 -13.92 -11.46
C ILE A 38 5.97 -12.83 -10.73
N LYS A 39 7.29 -12.98 -10.72
CA LYS A 39 8.20 -12.01 -10.11
C LYS A 39 8.08 -10.66 -10.81
N THR A 40 7.82 -9.59 -10.04
CA THR A 40 7.85 -8.22 -10.57
C THR A 40 9.29 -7.81 -10.87
N ILE A 41 9.56 -7.33 -12.07
CA ILE A 41 10.87 -6.81 -12.48
C ILE A 41 10.81 -5.28 -12.43
N GLY A 42 11.65 -4.68 -11.57
CA GLY A 42 11.72 -3.24 -11.38
C GLY A 42 10.46 -2.65 -10.74
N ALA A 43 9.58 -2.07 -11.52
CA ALA A 43 8.28 -1.57 -11.05
C ALA A 43 7.20 -1.72 -12.12
N GLN A 44 5.97 -1.91 -11.69
CA GLN A 44 4.78 -1.85 -12.54
C GLN A 44 3.83 -0.76 -12.02
N PHE A 45 3.07 -0.14 -12.90
CA PHE A 45 2.06 0.82 -12.51
C PHE A 45 0.66 0.39 -12.97
N SER A 46 -0.33 0.71 -12.15
CA SER A 46 -1.74 0.47 -12.43
C SER A 46 -2.53 1.76 -12.20
N ARG A 47 -3.37 2.12 -13.15
CA ARG A 47 -4.27 3.28 -13.02
C ARG A 47 -5.62 2.84 -12.47
N TYR A 48 -6.21 3.70 -11.67
CA TYR A 48 -7.55 3.51 -11.13
C TYR A 48 -8.19 4.87 -10.88
N ASP A 49 -9.39 5.06 -11.40
CA ASP A 49 -10.13 6.29 -11.22
C ASP A 49 -11.29 6.05 -10.26
N LYS A 50 -11.52 7.01 -9.37
CA LYS A 50 -12.58 6.95 -8.36
C LYS A 50 -13.26 8.31 -8.25
N GLU A 51 -14.57 8.30 -8.08
CA GLU A 51 -15.32 9.50 -7.72
C GLU A 51 -15.55 9.56 -6.20
N ILE A 52 -15.30 10.73 -5.60
CA ILE A 52 -15.59 11.00 -4.20
C ILE A 52 -16.28 12.37 -4.11
N LYS A 53 -17.56 12.38 -3.69
CA LYS A 53 -18.37 13.61 -3.53
C LYS A 53 -18.42 14.49 -4.78
N GLY A 54 -18.47 13.88 -5.96
CA GLY A 54 -18.54 14.57 -7.25
C GLY A 54 -17.20 15.08 -7.77
N ASP A 55 -16.09 14.81 -7.06
CA ASP A 55 -14.72 15.06 -7.55
C ASP A 55 -14.12 13.79 -8.13
N VAL A 56 -13.26 13.95 -9.15
CA VAL A 56 -12.57 12.85 -9.82
C VAL A 56 -11.18 12.64 -9.18
N ILE A 57 -10.87 11.41 -8.80
CA ILE A 57 -9.61 11.02 -8.19
C ILE A 57 -8.88 10.05 -9.12
N ASN A 58 -7.81 10.51 -9.76
CA ASN A 58 -6.97 9.70 -10.62
C ASN A 58 -5.81 9.11 -9.81
N LEU A 59 -5.74 7.79 -9.73
CA LEU A 59 -4.76 7.07 -8.93
C LEU A 59 -3.76 6.34 -9.82
N VAL A 60 -2.50 6.41 -9.48
CA VAL A 60 -1.44 5.61 -10.07
C VAL A 60 -0.75 4.83 -8.95
N PHE A 61 -0.99 3.53 -8.90
CA PHE A 61 -0.30 2.61 -8.00
C PHE A 61 1.01 2.15 -8.63
N TRP A 62 2.11 2.35 -7.91
CA TRP A 62 3.43 1.89 -8.29
C TRP A 62 3.79 0.67 -7.45
N ASP A 63 3.69 -0.52 -8.07
CA ASP A 63 4.11 -1.81 -7.52
C ASP A 63 5.62 -1.93 -7.67
N ILE A 64 6.36 -1.62 -6.61
CA ILE A 64 7.81 -1.64 -6.61
C ILE A 64 8.29 -3.05 -6.23
N ALA A 65 9.20 -3.62 -7.04
CA ALA A 65 9.79 -4.92 -6.78
C ALA A 65 10.48 -4.95 -5.41
N GLY A 66 10.17 -5.96 -4.60
CA GLY A 66 10.73 -6.11 -3.25
C GLY A 66 12.04 -6.91 -3.23
N GLN A 67 12.88 -6.78 -4.25
CA GLN A 67 14.16 -7.51 -4.37
C GLN A 67 15.29 -6.53 -4.64
N ASP A 68 16.46 -6.85 -4.11
CA ASP A 68 17.65 -6.00 -4.11
C ASP A 68 18.21 -5.66 -5.49
N ASP A 69 17.94 -6.48 -6.49
CA ASP A 69 18.47 -6.32 -7.86
C ASP A 69 18.13 -4.95 -8.50
N PHE A 70 17.10 -4.26 -8.01
CA PHE A 70 16.59 -3.02 -8.59
C PHE A 70 16.67 -1.81 -7.64
N ASN A 71 17.38 -1.92 -6.52
CA ASN A 71 17.47 -0.86 -5.51
C ASN A 71 17.97 0.47 -6.07
N PHE A 72 18.83 0.44 -7.09
CA PHE A 72 19.35 1.65 -7.75
C PHE A 72 18.27 2.46 -8.49
N LEU A 73 17.11 1.86 -8.82
CA LEU A 73 15.97 2.52 -9.45
C LEU A 73 14.93 3.03 -8.42
N HIS A 74 15.02 2.61 -7.18
CA HIS A 74 14.07 2.98 -6.13
C HIS A 74 13.88 4.50 -5.99
N PRO A 75 14.93 5.37 -6.04
CA PRO A 75 14.74 6.82 -5.97
C PRO A 75 13.78 7.36 -7.04
N LEU A 76 13.82 6.80 -8.25
CA LEU A 76 12.93 7.19 -9.36
C LEU A 76 11.50 6.69 -9.12
N PHE A 77 11.37 5.46 -8.58
CA PHE A 77 10.07 4.85 -8.35
C PHE A 77 9.32 5.50 -7.19
N TYR A 78 10.03 5.98 -6.17
CA TYR A 78 9.45 6.70 -5.03
C TYR A 78 9.08 8.15 -5.34
N LYS A 79 9.84 8.80 -6.22
CA LYS A 79 9.67 10.23 -6.51
C LYS A 79 8.22 10.63 -6.74
N GLU A 80 7.78 11.71 -6.08
CA GLU A 80 6.42 12.28 -6.18
C GLU A 80 5.30 11.40 -5.61
N SER A 81 5.61 10.33 -4.89
CA SER A 81 4.57 9.58 -4.18
C SER A 81 3.91 10.44 -3.12
N ARG A 82 2.58 10.37 -3.04
CA ARG A 82 1.76 11.12 -2.07
C ARG A 82 1.37 10.30 -0.86
N ALA A 83 1.53 8.99 -0.96
CA ALA A 83 1.39 8.03 0.14
C ALA A 83 2.18 6.76 -0.19
N SER A 84 2.46 5.94 0.83
CA SER A 84 3.03 4.61 0.70
C SER A 84 2.16 3.56 1.38
N ILE A 85 2.05 2.39 0.76
CA ILE A 85 1.48 1.18 1.34
C ILE A 85 2.63 0.22 1.56
N ILE A 86 2.91 -0.13 2.82
CA ILE A 86 3.86 -1.19 3.16
C ILE A 86 3.08 -2.49 3.28
N VAL A 87 3.57 -3.56 2.63
CA VAL A 87 2.91 -4.87 2.66
C VAL A 87 3.84 -5.89 3.32
N CYS A 88 3.36 -6.57 4.35
CA CYS A 88 3.99 -7.76 4.92
C CYS A 88 3.08 -8.97 4.74
N SER A 89 3.64 -10.18 4.90
CA SER A 89 2.90 -11.44 4.86
C SER A 89 2.63 -11.96 6.25
N LEU A 90 1.42 -12.46 6.48
CA LEU A 90 1.03 -13.11 7.74
C LEU A 90 1.38 -14.62 7.77
N GLU A 91 1.97 -15.16 6.71
CA GLU A 91 2.35 -16.57 6.68
C GLU A 91 3.24 -16.96 7.86
N VAL A 92 3.01 -18.15 8.42
CA VAL A 92 3.82 -18.71 9.52
C VAL A 92 5.05 -19.43 8.93
N ASN A 93 5.92 -18.67 8.27
CA ASN A 93 7.15 -19.13 7.65
C ASN A 93 8.21 -18.00 7.61
N ASP A 94 9.37 -18.26 7.02
CA ASP A 94 10.45 -17.27 6.91
C ASP A 94 10.04 -16.02 6.14
N LEU A 95 9.22 -16.15 5.09
CA LEU A 95 8.71 -15.00 4.35
C LEU A 95 7.87 -14.09 5.24
N GLY A 96 6.93 -14.65 6.01
CA GLY A 96 6.10 -13.86 6.90
C GLY A 96 6.94 -13.16 7.96
N LYS A 97 7.81 -13.91 8.66
CA LYS A 97 8.69 -13.39 9.69
C LYS A 97 9.62 -12.28 9.17
N ASN A 98 10.31 -12.53 8.06
CA ASN A 98 11.26 -11.57 7.50
C ASN A 98 10.56 -10.33 6.97
N SER A 99 9.45 -10.47 6.24
CA SER A 99 8.70 -9.34 5.72
C SER A 99 8.16 -8.42 6.83
N PHE A 100 7.83 -8.97 8.00
CA PHE A 100 7.44 -8.20 9.17
C PHE A 100 8.62 -7.42 9.76
N LEU A 101 9.77 -8.06 9.92
CA LEU A 101 11.01 -7.41 10.42
C LEU A 101 11.49 -6.30 9.47
N HIS A 102 11.27 -6.44 8.18
CA HIS A 102 11.71 -5.48 7.16
C HIS A 102 10.77 -4.26 7.02
N ILE A 103 9.62 -4.20 7.71
CA ILE A 103 8.70 -3.04 7.69
C ILE A 103 9.45 -1.74 7.97
N LYS A 104 10.34 -1.75 8.98
CA LYS A 104 11.19 -0.61 9.34
C LYS A 104 12.08 -0.15 8.19
N ASN A 105 12.69 -1.09 7.47
CA ASN A 105 13.59 -0.78 6.35
C ASN A 105 12.80 -0.11 5.22
N TRP A 106 11.64 -0.67 4.86
CA TRP A 106 10.74 -0.12 3.85
C TRP A 106 10.22 1.27 4.22
N TYR A 107 9.88 1.49 5.49
CA TYR A 107 9.49 2.81 5.99
C TYR A 107 10.63 3.83 5.85
N ASN A 108 11.83 3.48 6.32
CA ASN A 108 12.99 4.36 6.27
C ASN A 108 13.34 4.74 4.83
N GLU A 109 13.25 3.79 3.92
CA GLU A 109 13.50 4.02 2.50
C GLU A 109 12.44 4.95 1.89
N SER A 110 11.16 4.68 2.13
CA SER A 110 10.07 5.58 1.70
C SER A 110 10.26 7.00 2.23
N ASN A 111 10.57 7.13 3.52
CA ASN A 111 10.79 8.44 4.14
C ASN A 111 12.01 9.17 3.57
N LYS A 112 13.08 8.43 3.25
CA LYS A 112 14.29 8.99 2.62
C LYS A 112 14.00 9.64 1.27
N TYR A 113 13.15 9.03 0.43
CA TYR A 113 12.92 9.50 -0.94
C TYR A 113 11.65 10.35 -1.11
N CYS A 114 10.66 10.19 -0.24
CA CYS A 114 9.38 10.90 -0.32
C CYS A 114 9.18 11.94 0.79
N GLY A 115 10.04 11.92 1.82
CA GLY A 115 9.80 12.69 3.03
C GLY A 115 8.61 12.14 3.83
N ASN A 116 8.07 12.96 4.72
CA ASN A 116 6.97 12.58 5.61
C ASN A 116 5.62 12.54 4.86
N ILE A 117 5.38 11.44 4.15
CA ILE A 117 4.09 11.15 3.51
C ILE A 117 3.27 10.16 4.35
N PRO A 118 1.93 10.11 4.19
CA PRO A 118 1.09 9.11 4.84
C PRO A 118 1.52 7.69 4.49
N VAL A 119 1.63 6.83 5.50
CA VAL A 119 1.94 5.40 5.34
C VAL A 119 0.83 4.56 5.98
N VAL A 120 0.47 3.46 5.34
CA VAL A 120 -0.44 2.45 5.86
C VAL A 120 0.18 1.06 5.73
N LEU A 121 -0.06 0.19 6.69
CA LEU A 121 0.44 -1.19 6.68
C LEU A 121 -0.66 -2.16 6.24
N PHE A 122 -0.39 -3.00 5.24
CA PHE A 122 -1.24 -4.11 4.86
C PHE A 122 -0.58 -5.42 5.29
N ALA A 123 -1.17 -6.09 6.28
CA ALA A 123 -0.79 -7.43 6.71
C ALA A 123 -1.58 -8.44 5.88
N ASN A 124 -0.95 -8.96 4.82
CA ASN A 124 -1.61 -9.74 3.78
C ASN A 124 -1.51 -11.26 3.99
N LYS A 125 -2.33 -12.01 3.26
CA LYS A 125 -2.42 -13.47 3.26
C LYS A 125 -3.05 -14.03 4.54
N VAL A 126 -4.00 -13.32 5.13
CA VAL A 126 -4.74 -13.78 6.31
C VAL A 126 -5.50 -15.09 6.07
N ASP A 127 -5.78 -15.44 4.82
CA ASP A 127 -6.38 -16.73 4.43
C ASP A 127 -5.48 -17.95 4.68
N LEU A 128 -4.19 -17.73 4.95
CA LEU A 128 -3.20 -18.79 5.23
C LEU A 128 -2.91 -18.97 6.72
N VAL A 129 -3.56 -18.21 7.60
CA VAL A 129 -3.32 -18.26 9.04
C VAL A 129 -4.61 -18.42 9.83
N ASN A 130 -4.50 -18.98 11.04
CA ASN A 130 -5.62 -18.99 11.97
C ASN A 130 -5.74 -17.60 12.62
N GLN A 131 -6.78 -16.85 12.27
CA GLN A 131 -6.98 -15.48 12.74
C GLN A 131 -7.06 -15.37 14.28
N LYS A 132 -7.46 -16.46 14.98
CA LYS A 132 -7.48 -16.48 16.46
C LYS A 132 -6.09 -16.41 17.09
N ASN A 133 -5.06 -16.78 16.34
CA ASN A 133 -3.66 -16.79 16.79
C ASN A 133 -2.87 -15.58 16.27
N LEU A 134 -3.55 -14.63 15.62
CA LEU A 134 -2.90 -13.44 15.08
C LEU A 134 -2.45 -12.53 16.25
N ASN A 135 -1.14 -12.28 16.33
CA ASN A 135 -0.61 -11.33 17.30
C ASN A 135 -0.70 -9.90 16.76
N GLU A 136 -1.88 -9.30 16.90
CA GLU A 136 -2.10 -7.93 16.43
C GLU A 136 -1.37 -6.87 17.28
N LEU A 137 -0.92 -7.22 18.49
CA LEU A 137 -0.20 -6.29 19.37
C LEU A 137 1.11 -5.83 18.73
N GLU A 138 1.89 -6.75 18.16
CA GLU A 138 3.14 -6.39 17.46
C GLU A 138 2.89 -5.46 16.25
N ILE A 139 1.80 -5.69 15.52
CA ILE A 139 1.40 -4.83 14.40
C ILE A 139 1.04 -3.42 14.91
N GLN A 140 0.27 -3.34 16.01
CA GLN A 140 -0.14 -2.08 16.62
C GLN A 140 1.06 -1.29 17.17
N GLU A 141 2.05 -1.97 17.75
CA GLU A 141 3.28 -1.34 18.23
C GLU A 141 4.06 -0.67 17.09
N ILE A 142 4.26 -1.36 15.96
CA ILE A 142 4.91 -0.79 14.77
C ILE A 142 4.11 0.41 14.22
N VAL A 143 2.79 0.27 14.09
CA VAL A 143 1.93 1.35 13.60
C VAL A 143 2.05 2.60 14.47
N LYS A 144 2.11 2.42 15.79
CA LYS A 144 2.30 3.50 16.75
C LYS A 144 3.71 4.09 16.70
N GLU A 145 4.75 3.24 16.65
CA GLU A 145 6.16 3.66 16.61
C GLU A 145 6.44 4.57 15.42
N TYR A 146 5.96 4.19 14.23
CA TYR A 146 6.21 4.94 12.97
C TYR A 146 5.08 5.90 12.60
N ASN A 147 4.07 6.06 13.46
CA ASN A 147 2.93 6.94 13.23
C ASN A 147 2.23 6.67 11.88
N PHE A 148 2.02 5.40 11.56
CA PHE A 148 1.25 5.02 10.36
C PHE A 148 -0.21 5.43 10.52
N LEU A 149 -0.91 5.60 9.40
CA LEU A 149 -2.36 5.88 9.41
C LEU A 149 -3.18 4.75 10.05
N GLY A 150 -2.61 3.56 10.10
CA GLY A 150 -3.22 2.35 10.62
C GLY A 150 -2.68 1.11 9.92
N TYR A 151 -3.31 -0.03 10.22
CA TYR A 151 -3.04 -1.30 9.54
C TYR A 151 -4.35 -1.95 9.11
N TYR A 152 -4.25 -2.81 8.11
CA TYR A 152 -5.35 -3.60 7.59
C TYR A 152 -4.91 -5.05 7.41
N ILE A 153 -5.74 -5.96 7.94
CA ILE A 153 -5.58 -7.39 7.72
C ILE A 153 -6.25 -7.73 6.40
N THR A 154 -5.47 -8.21 5.43
CA THR A 154 -5.93 -8.40 4.05
C THR A 154 -5.69 -9.81 3.52
N SER A 155 -6.47 -10.20 2.53
CA SER A 155 -6.21 -11.34 1.66
C SER A 155 -6.47 -10.95 0.21
N ALA A 156 -5.43 -10.86 -0.58
CA ALA A 156 -5.58 -10.67 -2.03
C ALA A 156 -6.36 -11.82 -2.68
N LYS A 157 -6.26 -13.05 -2.14
CA LYS A 157 -6.95 -14.24 -2.65
C LYS A 157 -8.45 -14.18 -2.44
N THR A 158 -8.89 -13.92 -1.21
CA THR A 158 -10.32 -13.89 -0.88
C THR A 158 -10.97 -12.54 -1.12
N GLY A 159 -10.18 -11.45 -1.07
CA GLY A 159 -10.64 -10.07 -1.12
C GLY A 159 -10.91 -9.46 0.26
N GLN A 160 -10.73 -10.24 1.34
CA GLN A 160 -10.94 -9.76 2.70
C GLN A 160 -10.10 -8.49 2.96
N GLY A 161 -10.73 -7.44 3.46
CA GLY A 161 -10.10 -6.18 3.87
C GLY A 161 -9.49 -5.34 2.74
N VAL A 162 -9.43 -5.82 1.48
CA VAL A 162 -8.69 -5.16 0.40
C VAL A 162 -9.32 -3.82 0.02
N ILE A 163 -10.62 -3.81 -0.26
CA ILE A 163 -11.34 -2.58 -0.68
C ILE A 163 -11.28 -1.52 0.42
N GLU A 164 -11.50 -1.93 1.67
CA GLU A 164 -11.47 -1.07 2.84
C GLU A 164 -10.09 -0.44 3.03
N ALA A 165 -9.03 -1.25 2.96
CA ALA A 165 -7.66 -0.82 3.13
C ALA A 165 -7.21 0.23 2.08
N PHE A 166 -7.50 -0.01 0.80
CA PHE A 166 -7.18 0.95 -0.24
C PHE A 166 -8.02 2.23 -0.12
N ASN A 167 -9.32 2.11 0.17
CA ASN A 167 -10.19 3.28 0.34
C ASN A 167 -9.71 4.18 1.48
N ALA A 168 -9.27 3.64 2.59
CA ALA A 168 -8.80 4.43 3.73
C ALA A 168 -7.67 5.39 3.35
N ILE A 169 -6.66 4.93 2.60
CA ILE A 169 -5.56 5.80 2.18
C ILE A 169 -5.99 6.79 1.09
N ILE A 170 -6.84 6.37 0.14
CA ILE A 170 -7.35 7.22 -0.93
C ILE A 170 -8.18 8.37 -0.34
N GLU A 171 -9.09 8.09 0.58
CA GLU A 171 -9.92 9.09 1.24
C GLU A 171 -9.08 10.04 2.09
N LYS A 172 -8.06 9.52 2.80
CA LYS A 172 -7.13 10.38 3.55
C LYS A 172 -6.42 11.38 2.66
N LEU A 173 -5.94 10.94 1.49
CA LEU A 173 -5.33 11.83 0.51
C LEU A 173 -6.34 12.84 -0.03
N TYR A 174 -7.51 12.39 -0.45
CA TYR A 174 -8.55 13.26 -0.96
C TYR A 174 -8.91 14.37 0.03
N TYR A 175 -9.24 14.05 1.29
CA TYR A 175 -9.61 15.07 2.27
C TYR A 175 -8.46 16.02 2.62
N LYS A 176 -7.23 15.52 2.69
CA LYS A 176 -6.04 16.36 2.89
C LYS A 176 -5.90 17.41 1.77
N TYR A 177 -5.95 16.98 0.52
CA TYR A 177 -5.73 17.86 -0.63
C TYR A 177 -6.96 18.72 -0.95
N LYS A 178 -8.17 18.24 -0.71
CA LYS A 178 -9.40 19.04 -0.80
C LYS A 178 -9.42 20.19 0.20
N LYS A 179 -8.86 19.99 1.41
CA LYS A 179 -8.71 21.07 2.38
C LYS A 179 -7.70 22.12 1.90
N LEU A 180 -6.57 21.69 1.37
CA LEU A 180 -5.53 22.60 0.85
C LEU A 180 -6.03 23.42 -0.36
N SER A 181 -6.82 22.83 -1.26
CA SER A 181 -7.38 23.53 -2.43
C SER A 181 -8.42 24.60 -2.09
N LYS A 182 -8.95 24.63 -0.85
CA LYS A 182 -9.88 25.67 -0.37
C LYS A 182 -9.17 26.84 0.31
N THR A 183 -7.89 26.67 0.63
CA THR A 183 -7.10 27.65 1.38
C THR A 183 -6.22 28.52 0.45
N ASN A 184 -6.14 28.12 -0.82
CA ASN A 184 -5.55 28.89 -1.92
C ASN A 184 -6.64 29.51 -2.79
#